data_c1af99fbd0ab58093f92aeae3d7c20eb
#
_entry.id   c1af99fbd0ab58093f92aeae3d7c20eb
#
_cell.length_a   1.000
_cell.length_b   1.000
_cell.length_c   1.000
_cell.angle_alpha   90.00
_cell.angle_beta   90.00
_cell.angle_gamma   90.00
#
_symmetry.space_group_name_H-M   'P 1'
#
loop_
_entity.id
_entity.type
_entity.pdbx_description
1 polymer ?
#
loop_
_entity_poly.entity_id
_entity_poly.type
_entity_poly.pdbx_seq_one_letter_code
_entity_poly.pdbx_strand_id
1 'polypeptide(L)'
;MPVRDVALGALSGALLSVLVSHVVLPRLQTRQLRSQASHGTVYLVGAGPGDPELLTLKARRLLASATVVVVDDLVGPEVYALIPKDCEIIYVGKRGGKKDSAKQVDIDAILVDKCRAGHIVVRLKGGDPMVFGRVHSEIRALVRAECKFQVVPGISSALAVPAIANIPVTHKTLSTSFVVISGHKPAEMDFATLANVETIVLLMATRTIGTICENLIESGKDKDTPVALIHSGTNPDQVLLLGTLENIAAKTEGKKYSPAIIVIGQVAKYGDLKSYLESDDELINTDV
;
A
#
# COMPACT_ATOMS: atom_id res chain seq x y z
N MET A 1 -15.19 -7.69 -60.13
CA MET A 1 -14.13 -8.54 -59.56
C MET A 1 -13.01 -7.66 -59.07
N PRO A 2 -12.39 -7.88 -57.93
CA PRO A 2 -12.90 -8.26 -56.62
C PRO A 2 -12.37 -7.28 -55.54
N VAL A 3 -13.27 -6.51 -54.91
CA VAL A 3 -12.90 -5.63 -53.78
C VAL A 3 -13.19 -6.30 -52.41
N ARG A 4 -13.78 -7.51 -52.42
CA ARG A 4 -14.19 -8.18 -51.17
C ARG A 4 -13.07 -8.96 -50.46
N ASP A 5 -12.06 -9.44 -51.17
CA ASP A 5 -11.03 -10.33 -50.59
C ASP A 5 -9.90 -9.59 -49.87
N VAL A 6 -9.67 -8.30 -50.23
CA VAL A 6 -8.62 -7.49 -49.55
C VAL A 6 -9.06 -7.06 -48.14
N ALA A 7 -10.36 -6.84 -47.91
CA ALA A 7 -10.87 -6.43 -46.63
C ALA A 7 -10.85 -7.54 -45.55
N LEU A 8 -11.06 -8.82 -45.96
CA LEU A 8 -10.98 -9.97 -45.03
C LEU A 8 -9.55 -10.27 -44.59
N GLY A 9 -8.58 -10.10 -45.45
CA GLY A 9 -7.17 -10.30 -45.13
C GLY A 9 -6.60 -9.28 -44.16
N ALA A 10 -7.02 -8.01 -44.30
CA ALA A 10 -6.60 -6.93 -43.41
C ALA A 10 -7.21 -7.04 -41.99
N LEU A 11 -8.49 -7.47 -41.90
CA LEU A 11 -9.16 -7.69 -40.59
C LEU A 11 -8.57 -8.91 -39.86
N SER A 12 -8.19 -9.99 -40.55
CA SER A 12 -7.55 -11.14 -39.93
C SER A 12 -6.14 -10.80 -39.42
N GLY A 13 -5.38 -9.98 -40.15
CA GLY A 13 -4.04 -9.53 -39.76
C GLY A 13 -4.08 -8.61 -38.50
N ALA A 14 -5.05 -7.68 -38.45
CA ALA A 14 -5.21 -6.80 -37.31
C ALA A 14 -5.64 -7.55 -36.04
N LEU A 15 -6.58 -8.50 -36.14
CA LEU A 15 -6.99 -9.38 -35.04
C LEU A 15 -5.85 -10.27 -34.56
N LEU A 16 -5.05 -10.82 -35.46
CA LEU A 16 -3.86 -11.63 -35.12
C LEU A 16 -2.80 -10.77 -34.40
N SER A 17 -2.57 -9.54 -34.87
CA SER A 17 -1.63 -8.60 -34.27
C SER A 17 -2.04 -8.21 -32.85
N VAL A 18 -3.34 -7.92 -32.63
CA VAL A 18 -3.88 -7.61 -31.28
C VAL A 18 -3.80 -8.84 -30.37
N LEU A 19 -4.11 -10.03 -30.87
CA LEU A 19 -4.02 -11.26 -30.07
C LEU A 19 -2.56 -11.57 -29.69
N VAL A 20 -1.61 -11.35 -30.59
CA VAL A 20 -0.18 -11.54 -30.31
C VAL A 20 0.34 -10.51 -29.32
N SER A 21 -0.03 -9.22 -29.45
CA SER A 21 0.49 -8.16 -28.58
C SER A 21 -0.13 -8.19 -27.18
N HIS A 22 -1.42 -8.50 -27.04
CA HIS A 22 -2.11 -8.41 -25.74
C HIS A 22 -2.26 -9.74 -25.00
N VAL A 23 -2.21 -10.86 -25.69
CA VAL A 23 -2.44 -12.19 -25.07
C VAL A 23 -1.23 -13.11 -25.20
N VAL A 24 -0.63 -13.21 -26.36
CA VAL A 24 0.47 -14.18 -26.64
C VAL A 24 1.80 -13.65 -26.12
N LEU A 25 2.15 -12.38 -26.38
CA LEU A 25 3.40 -11.80 -25.90
C LEU A 25 3.49 -11.75 -24.36
N PRO A 26 2.45 -11.34 -23.61
CA PRO A 26 2.47 -11.42 -22.15
C PRO A 26 2.62 -12.86 -21.65
N ARG A 27 1.95 -13.84 -22.30
CA ARG A 27 2.06 -15.26 -21.92
C ARG A 27 3.43 -15.85 -22.23
N LEU A 28 4.05 -15.46 -23.34
CA LEU A 28 5.40 -15.88 -23.69
C LEU A 28 6.44 -15.27 -22.74
N GLN A 29 6.30 -13.99 -22.38
CA GLN A 29 7.18 -13.36 -21.39
C GLN A 29 7.04 -14.01 -20.01
N THR A 30 5.83 -14.35 -19.58
CA THR A 30 5.57 -15.08 -18.34
C THR A 30 6.21 -16.48 -18.38
N ARG A 31 6.10 -17.19 -19.51
CA ARG A 31 6.71 -18.51 -19.70
C ARG A 31 8.24 -18.44 -19.72
N GLN A 32 8.80 -17.39 -20.31
CA GLN A 32 10.25 -17.17 -20.37
C GLN A 32 10.83 -16.86 -18.98
N LEU A 33 10.11 -16.10 -18.14
CA LEU A 33 10.47 -15.87 -16.73
C LEU A 33 10.45 -17.20 -15.93
N ARG A 34 9.48 -18.08 -16.18
CA ARG A 34 9.43 -19.41 -15.54
C ARG A 34 10.57 -20.32 -16.02
N SER A 35 10.99 -20.23 -17.29
CA SER A 35 12.06 -21.09 -17.86
C SER A 35 13.48 -20.66 -17.45
N GLN A 36 13.68 -19.39 -17.06
CA GLN A 36 14.97 -18.89 -16.57
C GLN A 36 15.24 -19.21 -15.09
N ALA A 37 14.29 -19.84 -14.40
CA ALA A 37 14.38 -20.18 -12.97
C ALA A 37 15.15 -21.48 -12.74
N SER A 38 16.34 -21.63 -13.29
CA SER A 38 17.29 -22.67 -12.86
C SER A 38 17.81 -22.42 -11.42
N HIS A 39 17.66 -21.21 -10.92
CA HIS A 39 17.98 -20.79 -9.56
C HIS A 39 16.77 -20.04 -8.99
N GLY A 40 16.33 -20.42 -7.81
CA GLY A 40 15.23 -19.73 -7.11
C GLY A 40 15.51 -18.24 -6.90
N THR A 41 14.46 -17.45 -6.95
CA THR A 41 14.55 -16.00 -6.72
C THR A 41 13.37 -15.55 -5.86
N VAL A 42 13.64 -14.72 -4.87
CA VAL A 42 12.61 -14.12 -4.01
C VAL A 42 12.37 -12.67 -4.43
N TYR A 43 11.13 -12.34 -4.71
CA TYR A 43 10.69 -10.98 -4.96
C TYR A 43 9.90 -10.48 -3.74
N LEU A 44 10.42 -9.45 -3.08
CA LEU A 44 9.76 -8.76 -1.97
C LEU A 44 8.90 -7.65 -2.57
N VAL A 45 7.61 -7.91 -2.74
CA VAL A 45 6.71 -7.13 -3.61
C VAL A 45 5.67 -6.40 -2.79
N GLY A 46 5.54 -5.09 -3.04
CA GLY A 46 4.44 -4.29 -2.52
C GLY A 46 3.15 -4.55 -3.28
N ALA A 47 2.09 -4.87 -2.54
CA ALA A 47 0.75 -5.10 -3.07
C ALA A 47 -0.08 -3.81 -3.23
N GLY A 48 0.50 -2.66 -2.88
CA GLY A 48 -0.28 -1.42 -2.83
C GLY A 48 -1.25 -1.36 -1.65
N PRO A 49 -2.13 -0.35 -1.60
CA PRO A 49 -2.97 -0.06 -0.45
C PRO A 49 -4.23 -0.94 -0.33
N GLY A 50 -4.61 -1.66 -1.38
CA GLY A 50 -5.81 -2.52 -1.39
C GLY A 50 -6.37 -2.74 -2.80
N ASP A 51 -6.62 -1.67 -3.54
CA ASP A 51 -7.10 -1.70 -4.92
C ASP A 51 -6.07 -2.40 -5.84
N PRO A 52 -6.45 -3.47 -6.57
CA PRO A 52 -5.56 -4.18 -7.47
C PRO A 52 -5.07 -3.34 -8.67
N GLU A 53 -5.77 -2.27 -9.05
CA GLU A 53 -5.32 -1.36 -10.10
C GLU A 53 -4.16 -0.47 -9.64
N LEU A 54 -3.93 -0.37 -8.33
CA LEU A 54 -2.79 0.32 -7.74
C LEU A 54 -1.54 -0.57 -7.58
N LEU A 55 -1.57 -1.79 -8.10
CA LEU A 55 -0.37 -2.60 -8.28
C LEU A 55 0.55 -1.98 -9.32
N THR A 56 1.85 -1.97 -9.04
CA THR A 56 2.81 -1.63 -10.10
C THR A 56 2.78 -2.68 -11.20
N LEU A 57 3.00 -2.27 -12.46
CA LEU A 57 3.09 -3.21 -13.60
C LEU A 57 4.10 -4.33 -13.33
N LYS A 58 5.20 -4.02 -12.63
CA LYS A 58 6.21 -5.01 -12.25
C LYS A 58 5.68 -5.98 -11.22
N ALA A 59 4.98 -5.53 -10.19
CA ALA A 59 4.36 -6.38 -9.18
C ALA A 59 3.37 -7.34 -9.82
N ARG A 60 2.46 -6.85 -10.67
CA ARG A 60 1.48 -7.66 -11.40
C ARG A 60 2.13 -8.73 -12.28
N ARG A 61 3.17 -8.36 -13.04
CA ARG A 61 3.89 -9.31 -13.89
C ARG A 61 4.58 -10.42 -13.10
N LEU A 62 5.24 -10.07 -11.99
CA LEU A 62 5.92 -11.03 -11.12
C LEU A 62 4.92 -11.96 -10.44
N LEU A 63 3.79 -11.43 -9.96
CA LEU A 63 2.72 -12.23 -9.37
C LEU A 63 2.18 -13.25 -10.35
N ALA A 64 1.96 -12.87 -11.61
CA ALA A 64 1.51 -13.78 -12.67
C ALA A 64 2.52 -14.89 -13.03
N SER A 65 3.82 -14.71 -12.72
CA SER A 65 4.88 -15.69 -12.95
C SER A 65 5.29 -16.48 -11.72
N ALA A 66 4.73 -16.16 -10.56
CA ALA A 66 5.06 -16.81 -9.30
C ALA A 66 4.73 -18.31 -9.30
N THR A 67 5.60 -19.11 -8.70
CA THR A 67 5.32 -20.53 -8.40
C THR A 67 4.95 -20.71 -6.92
N VAL A 68 5.38 -19.75 -6.08
CA VAL A 68 5.02 -19.65 -4.66
C VAL A 68 4.72 -18.19 -4.33
N VAL A 69 3.61 -17.93 -3.67
CA VAL A 69 3.27 -16.62 -3.09
C VAL A 69 3.18 -16.75 -1.57
N VAL A 70 4.00 -15.99 -0.87
CA VAL A 70 3.95 -15.86 0.59
C VAL A 70 3.29 -14.53 0.92
N VAL A 71 2.12 -14.55 1.55
CA VAL A 71 1.20 -13.41 1.60
C VAL A 71 0.81 -12.98 3.02
N ASP A 72 0.68 -11.67 3.24
CA ASP A 72 0.25 -11.03 4.48
C ASP A 72 -1.27 -10.79 4.55
N ASP A 73 -1.77 -10.53 5.75
CA ASP A 73 -3.17 -10.17 6.05
C ASP A 73 -3.67 -8.88 5.38
N LEU A 74 -2.77 -7.93 5.11
CA LEU A 74 -3.11 -6.61 4.55
C LEU A 74 -3.24 -6.60 3.02
N VAL A 75 -3.06 -7.75 2.39
CA VAL A 75 -3.28 -7.89 0.95
C VAL A 75 -4.77 -8.09 0.70
N GLY A 76 -5.36 -7.21 -0.10
CA GLY A 76 -6.80 -7.25 -0.40
C GLY A 76 -7.22 -8.52 -1.15
N PRO A 77 -8.47 -8.99 -0.97
CA PRO A 77 -8.98 -10.21 -1.59
C PRO A 77 -8.95 -10.18 -3.11
N GLU A 78 -9.11 -9.00 -3.72
CA GLU A 78 -9.07 -8.83 -5.17
C GLU A 78 -7.66 -9.03 -5.74
N VAL A 79 -6.61 -8.70 -4.96
CA VAL A 79 -5.22 -9.00 -5.33
C VAL A 79 -4.95 -10.51 -5.30
N TYR A 80 -5.60 -11.25 -4.38
CA TYR A 80 -5.52 -12.71 -4.36
C TYR A 80 -6.07 -13.35 -5.64
N ALA A 81 -7.10 -12.77 -6.24
CA ALA A 81 -7.67 -13.26 -7.49
C ALA A 81 -6.70 -13.19 -8.68
N LEU A 82 -5.62 -12.41 -8.57
CA LEU A 82 -4.57 -12.28 -9.58
C LEU A 82 -3.49 -13.37 -9.46
N ILE A 83 -3.48 -14.16 -8.38
CA ILE A 83 -2.52 -15.25 -8.18
C ILE A 83 -2.90 -16.42 -9.09
N PRO A 84 -1.95 -17.00 -9.85
CA PRO A 84 -2.23 -18.15 -10.70
C PRO A 84 -2.80 -19.34 -9.90
N LYS A 85 -3.74 -20.08 -10.48
CA LYS A 85 -4.42 -21.21 -9.80
C LYS A 85 -3.46 -22.37 -9.46
N ASP A 86 -2.38 -22.50 -10.20
CA ASP A 86 -1.33 -23.51 -10.04
C ASP A 86 -0.19 -23.04 -9.11
N CYS A 87 -0.33 -21.85 -8.53
CA CYS A 87 0.65 -21.28 -7.60
C CYS A 87 0.40 -21.78 -6.16
N GLU A 88 1.46 -22.19 -5.48
CA GLU A 88 1.38 -22.48 -4.04
C GLU A 88 1.22 -21.17 -3.25
N ILE A 89 0.18 -21.08 -2.41
CA ILE A 89 -0.07 -19.91 -1.57
C ILE A 89 0.23 -20.27 -0.12
N ILE A 90 1.16 -19.53 0.50
CA ILE A 90 1.53 -19.65 1.91
C ILE A 90 1.07 -18.38 2.63
N TYR A 91 0.06 -18.52 3.47
CA TYR A 91 -0.47 -17.42 4.25
C TYR A 91 0.32 -17.26 5.55
N VAL A 92 0.89 -16.06 5.76
CA VAL A 92 1.71 -15.74 6.95
C VAL A 92 1.18 -14.54 7.72
N GLY A 93 -0.01 -14.06 7.40
CA GLY A 93 -0.63 -12.87 7.98
C GLY A 93 -0.99 -13.03 9.45
N LYS A 94 -1.09 -11.89 10.12
CA LYS A 94 -1.47 -11.76 11.54
C LYS A 94 -2.73 -10.94 11.65
N ARG A 95 -3.91 -11.56 11.69
CA ARG A 95 -5.08 -10.84 12.22
C ARG A 95 -4.98 -10.78 13.73
N GLY A 96 -4.89 -9.56 14.27
CA GLY A 96 -4.63 -9.26 15.66
C GLY A 96 -5.34 -10.19 16.65
N GLY A 97 -4.57 -10.89 17.47
CA GLY A 97 -5.06 -11.69 18.58
C GLY A 97 -5.13 -13.20 18.37
N LYS A 98 -4.88 -13.76 17.17
CA LYS A 98 -4.78 -15.21 17.01
C LYS A 98 -3.42 -15.72 17.48
N LYS A 99 -3.44 -16.75 18.34
CA LYS A 99 -2.23 -17.40 18.92
C LYS A 99 -1.31 -18.04 17.86
N ASP A 100 -1.79 -18.33 16.66
CA ASP A 100 -1.09 -19.10 15.61
C ASP A 100 -0.51 -18.21 14.49
N SER A 101 -0.21 -16.95 14.78
CA SER A 101 0.44 -16.08 13.77
C SER A 101 1.91 -16.49 13.58
N ALA A 102 2.34 -16.70 12.31
CA ALA A 102 3.73 -17.00 11.97
C ALA A 102 4.69 -15.99 12.60
N LYS A 103 5.74 -16.50 13.28
CA LYS A 103 6.81 -15.64 13.78
C LYS A 103 7.62 -15.13 12.60
N GLN A 104 8.28 -13.98 12.75
CA GLN A 104 9.12 -13.42 11.67
C GLN A 104 10.22 -14.42 11.24
N VAL A 105 10.78 -15.16 12.20
CA VAL A 105 11.79 -16.21 11.93
C VAL A 105 11.24 -17.31 11.03
N ASP A 106 9.98 -17.70 11.20
CA ASP A 106 9.35 -18.74 10.38
C ASP A 106 9.13 -18.24 8.94
N ILE A 107 8.74 -16.97 8.79
CA ILE A 107 8.59 -16.33 7.46
C ILE A 107 9.95 -16.28 6.74
N ASP A 108 10.99 -15.83 7.44
CA ASP A 108 12.35 -15.75 6.92
C ASP A 108 12.83 -17.13 6.44
N ALA A 109 12.57 -18.20 7.23
CA ALA A 109 12.91 -19.58 6.88
C ALA A 109 12.14 -20.07 5.64
N ILE A 110 10.82 -19.83 5.55
CA ILE A 110 10.00 -20.19 4.40
C ILE A 110 10.56 -19.56 3.11
N LEU A 111 10.91 -18.28 3.13
CA LEU A 111 11.46 -17.61 1.96
C LEU A 111 12.77 -18.24 1.49
N VAL A 112 13.68 -18.56 2.42
CA VAL A 112 14.96 -19.22 2.13
C VAL A 112 14.75 -20.62 1.57
N ASP A 113 13.89 -21.43 2.19
CA ASP A 113 13.64 -22.82 1.78
C ASP A 113 13.03 -22.89 0.39
N LYS A 114 12.02 -22.04 0.10
CA LYS A 114 11.40 -21.99 -1.23
C LYS A 114 12.37 -21.48 -2.29
N CYS A 115 13.24 -20.52 -1.95
CA CYS A 115 14.30 -20.06 -2.84
C CYS A 115 15.28 -21.18 -3.18
N ARG A 116 15.78 -21.90 -2.18
CA ARG A 116 16.70 -23.05 -2.36
C ARG A 116 16.08 -24.20 -3.14
N ALA A 117 14.77 -24.37 -3.02
CA ALA A 117 14.02 -25.34 -3.83
C ALA A 117 13.83 -24.93 -5.30
N GLY A 118 14.37 -23.78 -5.72
CA GLY A 118 14.33 -23.33 -7.12
C GLY A 118 13.05 -22.58 -7.53
N HIS A 119 12.22 -22.17 -6.57
CA HIS A 119 10.96 -21.48 -6.84
C HIS A 119 11.13 -20.00 -7.23
N ILE A 120 10.21 -19.49 -8.05
CA ILE A 120 9.94 -18.07 -8.20
C ILE A 120 9.00 -17.66 -7.05
N VAL A 121 9.58 -17.11 -5.99
CA VAL A 121 8.86 -16.76 -4.77
C VAL A 121 8.45 -15.29 -4.82
N VAL A 122 7.16 -15.00 -4.68
CA VAL A 122 6.67 -13.64 -4.45
C VAL A 122 6.26 -13.51 -2.99
N ARG A 123 7.01 -12.75 -2.22
CA ARG A 123 6.62 -12.29 -0.88
C ARG A 123 5.76 -11.05 -1.05
N LEU A 124 4.45 -11.20 -0.98
CA LEU A 124 3.46 -10.14 -1.22
C LEU A 124 3.09 -9.45 0.09
N LYS A 125 3.32 -8.14 0.17
CA LYS A 125 3.17 -7.32 1.39
C LYS A 125 2.25 -6.13 1.11
N GLY A 126 1.32 -5.84 2.00
CA GLY A 126 0.46 -4.65 1.88
C GLY A 126 1.27 -3.35 1.80
N GLY A 127 0.83 -2.40 0.98
CA GLY A 127 1.51 -1.12 0.76
C GLY A 127 2.87 -1.27 0.05
N ASP A 128 3.89 -0.65 0.62
CA ASP A 128 5.29 -0.75 0.18
C ASP A 128 6.09 -1.63 1.16
N PRO A 129 6.93 -2.56 0.68
CA PRO A 129 7.71 -3.45 1.56
C PRO A 129 8.65 -2.74 2.53
N MET A 130 9.16 -1.55 2.14
CA MET A 130 10.15 -0.79 2.91
C MET A 130 9.50 0.15 3.93
N VAL A 131 8.17 0.34 3.89
CA VAL A 131 7.45 1.22 4.81
C VAL A 131 6.76 0.38 5.88
N PHE A 132 7.32 0.32 7.08
CA PHE A 132 6.86 -0.48 8.25
C PHE A 132 6.63 -1.97 7.95
N GLY A 133 7.18 -2.50 6.86
CA GLY A 133 6.95 -3.85 6.36
C GLY A 133 7.87 -4.93 6.96
N ARG A 134 8.77 -4.62 7.91
CA ARG A 134 9.76 -5.55 8.50
C ARG A 134 10.64 -6.30 7.50
N VAL A 135 10.76 -5.78 6.29
CA VAL A 135 11.50 -6.41 5.17
C VAL A 135 12.99 -6.59 5.48
N HIS A 136 13.53 -5.79 6.40
CA HIS A 136 14.94 -5.90 6.81
C HIS A 136 15.31 -7.30 7.31
N SER A 137 14.43 -7.96 8.09
CA SER A 137 14.66 -9.33 8.56
C SER A 137 14.69 -10.32 7.41
N GLU A 138 13.71 -10.22 6.50
CA GLU A 138 13.59 -11.05 5.29
C GLU A 138 14.83 -10.91 4.40
N ILE A 139 15.27 -9.68 4.11
CA ILE A 139 16.50 -9.41 3.34
C ILE A 139 17.72 -10.01 4.01
N ARG A 140 17.89 -9.80 5.33
CA ARG A 140 19.02 -10.34 6.09
C ARG A 140 19.08 -11.85 6.01
N ALA A 141 17.94 -12.54 6.10
CA ALA A 141 17.88 -14.00 5.98
C ALA A 141 18.28 -14.47 4.58
N LEU A 142 17.78 -13.81 3.53
CA LEU A 142 18.09 -14.12 2.14
C LEU A 142 19.57 -13.89 1.81
N VAL A 143 20.16 -12.78 2.28
CA VAL A 143 21.59 -12.50 2.11
C VAL A 143 22.47 -13.57 2.78
N ARG A 144 22.13 -13.94 4.04
CA ARG A 144 22.87 -14.99 4.77
C ARG A 144 22.77 -16.36 4.10
N ALA A 145 21.66 -16.62 3.40
CA ALA A 145 21.40 -17.87 2.70
C ALA A 145 21.91 -17.86 1.24
N GLU A 146 22.52 -16.76 0.79
CA GLU A 146 22.99 -16.53 -0.58
C GLU A 146 21.86 -16.68 -1.62
N CYS A 147 20.61 -16.42 -1.22
CA CYS A 147 19.45 -16.45 -2.08
C CYS A 147 19.37 -15.17 -2.94
N LYS A 148 19.10 -15.33 -4.23
CA LYS A 148 18.81 -14.18 -5.10
C LYS A 148 17.49 -13.54 -4.69
N PHE A 149 17.49 -12.21 -4.56
CA PHE A 149 16.25 -11.48 -4.27
C PHE A 149 16.20 -10.11 -4.95
N GLN A 150 15.00 -9.56 -5.05
CA GLN A 150 14.75 -8.20 -5.51
C GLN A 150 13.60 -7.59 -4.72
N VAL A 151 13.78 -6.34 -4.28
CA VAL A 151 12.68 -5.52 -3.74
C VAL A 151 11.94 -4.87 -4.89
N VAL A 152 10.63 -4.94 -4.86
CA VAL A 152 9.73 -4.31 -5.84
C VAL A 152 8.81 -3.36 -5.08
N PRO A 153 8.99 -2.05 -5.23
CA PRO A 153 8.17 -1.05 -4.56
C PRO A 153 6.67 -1.25 -4.84
N GLY A 154 5.86 -0.85 -3.88
CA GLY A 154 4.42 -0.69 -4.01
C GLY A 154 4.00 0.71 -3.59
N ILE A 155 2.77 1.12 -3.88
CA ILE A 155 2.25 2.40 -3.41
C ILE A 155 1.94 2.26 -1.92
N SER A 156 2.64 3.04 -1.09
CA SER A 156 2.38 3.05 0.35
C SER A 156 1.00 3.59 0.68
N SER A 157 0.29 2.93 1.60
CA SER A 157 -0.99 3.42 2.12
C SER A 157 -0.88 4.81 2.77
N ALA A 158 0.31 5.17 3.27
CA ALA A 158 0.57 6.49 3.83
C ALA A 158 0.38 7.64 2.82
N LEU A 159 0.53 7.36 1.52
CA LEU A 159 0.36 8.33 0.43
C LEU A 159 -0.92 8.08 -0.36
N ALA A 160 -1.19 6.82 -0.71
CA ALA A 160 -2.34 6.50 -1.54
C ALA A 160 -3.68 6.75 -0.85
N VAL A 161 -3.79 6.40 0.44
CA VAL A 161 -5.07 6.51 1.16
C VAL A 161 -5.49 7.96 1.37
N PRO A 162 -4.61 8.89 1.80
CA PRO A 162 -4.96 10.31 1.79
C PRO A 162 -5.33 10.83 0.40
N ALA A 163 -4.58 10.45 -0.65
CA ALA A 163 -4.84 10.90 -2.01
C ALA A 163 -6.25 10.50 -2.52
N ILE A 164 -6.66 9.24 -2.29
CA ILE A 164 -8.02 8.78 -2.66
C ILE A 164 -9.11 9.45 -1.82
N ALA A 165 -8.77 9.92 -0.62
CA ALA A 165 -9.67 10.72 0.21
C ALA A 165 -9.61 12.22 -0.12
N ASN A 166 -8.95 12.62 -1.22
CA ASN A 166 -8.74 14.00 -1.65
C ASN A 166 -7.96 14.86 -0.65
N ILE A 167 -7.13 14.25 0.19
CA ILE A 167 -6.29 14.95 1.18
C ILE A 167 -4.85 15.00 0.68
N PRO A 168 -4.34 16.15 0.25
CA PRO A 168 -2.94 16.31 -0.09
C PRO A 168 -2.11 16.25 1.21
N VAL A 169 -1.02 15.49 1.22
CA VAL A 169 -0.12 15.46 2.41
C VAL A 169 0.85 16.64 2.46
N THR A 170 0.94 17.39 1.35
CA THR A 170 1.70 18.66 1.24
C THR A 170 0.83 19.73 0.59
N HIS A 171 1.06 20.99 0.93
CA HIS A 171 0.34 22.13 0.37
C HIS A 171 1.23 23.38 0.38
N LYS A 172 1.13 24.23 -0.63
CA LYS A 172 2.01 25.40 -0.81
C LYS A 172 2.11 26.29 0.45
N THR A 173 0.98 26.50 1.14
CA THR A 173 0.88 27.40 2.32
C THR A 173 0.60 26.69 3.63
N LEU A 174 -0.02 25.50 3.60
CA LEU A 174 -0.48 24.81 4.82
C LEU A 174 0.48 23.71 5.28
N SER A 175 1.30 23.15 4.39
CA SER A 175 2.16 22.03 4.73
C SER A 175 3.32 21.88 3.74
N THR A 176 4.47 22.43 4.08
CA THR A 176 5.70 22.29 3.30
C THR A 176 6.41 20.99 3.55
N SER A 177 6.05 20.31 4.64
CA SER A 177 6.63 19.03 5.05
C SER A 177 5.59 18.12 5.71
N PHE A 178 5.83 16.82 5.61
CA PHE A 178 5.02 15.84 6.33
C PHE A 178 5.89 14.72 6.89
N VAL A 179 5.41 14.06 7.95
CA VAL A 179 6.04 12.91 8.55
C VAL A 179 5.12 11.71 8.50
N VAL A 180 5.68 10.53 8.24
CA VAL A 180 4.97 9.24 8.29
C VAL A 180 5.50 8.45 9.47
N ILE A 181 4.64 8.13 10.43
CA ILE A 181 5.03 7.46 11.66
C ILE A 181 4.09 6.31 12.03
N SER A 182 4.60 5.37 12.83
CA SER A 182 3.81 4.30 13.42
C SER A 182 3.27 4.74 14.77
N GLY A 183 1.94 4.77 14.92
CA GLY A 183 1.28 5.06 16.19
C GLY A 183 1.12 3.85 17.11
N HIS A 184 1.78 2.72 16.81
CA HIS A 184 1.62 1.49 17.58
C HIS A 184 2.10 1.60 19.04
N LYS A 185 3.10 2.44 19.30
CA LYS A 185 3.70 2.65 20.63
C LYS A 185 3.84 4.13 20.94
N PRO A 186 2.79 4.80 21.40
CA PRO A 186 2.82 6.24 21.69
C PRO A 186 3.92 6.64 22.67
N ALA A 187 4.20 5.80 23.67
CA ALA A 187 5.23 6.08 24.68
C ALA A 187 6.67 6.22 24.10
N GLU A 188 6.92 5.75 22.88
CA GLU A 188 8.22 5.88 22.18
C GLU A 188 8.25 7.09 21.22
N MET A 189 7.18 7.90 21.16
CA MET A 189 7.07 9.04 20.23
C MET A 189 7.56 10.33 20.88
N ASP A 190 8.26 11.17 20.10
CA ASP A 190 8.65 12.53 20.52
C ASP A 190 7.53 13.53 20.16
N PHE A 191 6.59 13.70 21.08
CA PHE A 191 5.45 14.57 20.87
C PHE A 191 5.83 16.06 20.81
N ALA A 192 6.90 16.48 21.50
CA ALA A 192 7.37 17.85 21.46
C ALA A 192 7.83 18.26 20.05
N THR A 193 8.54 17.36 19.36
CA THR A 193 8.92 17.55 17.94
C THR A 193 7.69 17.45 17.04
N LEU A 194 6.82 16.44 17.25
CA LEU A 194 5.67 16.17 16.38
C LEU A 194 4.61 17.29 16.47
N ALA A 195 4.46 17.97 17.60
CA ALA A 195 3.54 19.10 17.73
C ALA A 195 3.84 20.23 16.73
N ASN A 196 5.09 20.37 16.30
CA ASN A 196 5.54 21.39 15.35
C ASN A 196 5.49 20.92 13.88
N VAL A 197 5.18 19.66 13.61
CA VAL A 197 5.07 19.14 12.24
C VAL A 197 3.71 19.52 11.65
N GLU A 198 3.71 20.08 10.43
CA GLU A 198 2.50 20.61 9.78
C GLU A 198 1.52 19.47 9.41
N THR A 199 2.03 18.36 8.86
CA THR A 199 1.23 17.18 8.53
C THR A 199 1.83 15.91 9.10
N ILE A 200 1.05 15.18 9.88
CA ILE A 200 1.43 13.88 10.43
C ILE A 200 0.53 12.80 9.82
N VAL A 201 1.13 11.79 9.21
CA VAL A 201 0.43 10.61 8.69
C VAL A 201 0.74 9.42 9.60
N LEU A 202 -0.29 8.92 10.29
CA LEU A 202 -0.17 7.82 11.24
C LEU A 202 -0.62 6.49 10.62
N LEU A 203 0.23 5.49 10.74
CA LEU A 203 -0.12 4.09 10.51
C LEU A 203 -0.27 3.36 11.85
N MET A 204 -1.10 2.32 11.90
CA MET A 204 -1.26 1.44 13.09
C MET A 204 -1.69 2.19 14.37
N ALA A 205 -2.41 3.31 14.24
CA ALA A 205 -2.74 4.20 15.35
C ALA A 205 -4.20 4.11 15.83
N THR A 206 -5.04 3.25 15.25
CA THR A 206 -6.49 3.23 15.56
C THR A 206 -6.81 2.90 17.01
N ARG A 207 -5.98 2.13 17.69
CA ARG A 207 -6.15 1.79 19.12
C ARG A 207 -5.58 2.83 20.07
N THR A 208 -4.72 3.67 19.56
CA THR A 208 -3.91 4.63 20.35
C THR A 208 -4.21 6.07 20.00
N ILE A 209 -5.23 6.30 19.15
CA ILE A 209 -5.55 7.63 18.62
C ILE A 209 -5.87 8.63 19.77
N GLY A 210 -6.60 8.23 20.79
CA GLY A 210 -6.90 9.07 21.94
C GLY A 210 -5.62 9.54 22.63
N THR A 211 -4.77 8.60 23.05
CA THR A 211 -3.49 8.92 23.68
C THR A 211 -2.59 9.78 22.80
N ILE A 212 -2.57 9.55 21.48
CA ILE A 212 -1.77 10.37 20.55
C ILE A 212 -2.32 11.79 20.48
N CYS A 213 -3.64 11.97 20.40
CA CYS A 213 -4.27 13.29 20.36
C CYS A 213 -4.01 14.06 21.66
N GLU A 214 -4.22 13.43 22.81
CA GLU A 214 -3.96 14.02 24.12
C GLU A 214 -2.52 14.51 24.25
N ASN A 215 -1.53 13.65 23.95
CA ASN A 215 -0.12 14.01 24.03
C ASN A 215 0.29 15.12 23.04
N LEU A 216 -0.30 15.17 21.83
CA LEU A 216 -0.05 16.26 20.88
C LEU A 216 -0.59 17.60 21.42
N ILE A 217 -1.80 17.61 22.01
CA ILE A 217 -2.38 18.81 22.62
C ILE A 217 -1.54 19.25 23.82
N GLU A 218 -1.17 18.35 24.71
CA GLU A 218 -0.30 18.63 25.85
C GLU A 218 1.08 19.18 25.44
N SER A 219 1.55 18.77 24.27
CA SER A 219 2.81 19.25 23.67
C SER A 219 2.66 20.55 22.87
N GLY A 220 1.47 21.19 22.91
CA GLY A 220 1.23 22.51 22.34
C GLY A 220 0.62 22.54 20.94
N LYS A 221 0.25 21.38 20.36
CA LYS A 221 -0.50 21.39 19.10
C LYS A 221 -1.94 21.81 19.36
N ASP A 222 -2.46 22.72 18.51
CA ASP A 222 -3.82 23.25 18.66
C ASP A 222 -4.85 22.11 18.66
N LYS A 223 -5.70 22.06 19.66
CA LYS A 223 -6.77 21.07 19.81
C LYS A 223 -7.78 21.07 18.67
N ASP A 224 -7.94 22.19 17.98
CA ASP A 224 -8.82 22.34 16.83
C ASP A 224 -8.13 21.92 15.50
N THR A 225 -6.86 21.46 15.56
CA THR A 225 -6.16 20.92 14.38
C THR A 225 -6.99 19.82 13.72
N PRO A 226 -7.29 19.94 12.42
CA PRO A 226 -8.06 18.94 11.68
C PRO A 226 -7.43 17.56 11.68
N VAL A 227 -8.26 16.54 11.79
CA VAL A 227 -7.88 15.13 11.74
C VAL A 227 -8.82 14.38 10.81
N ALA A 228 -8.25 13.60 9.89
CA ALA A 228 -8.96 12.67 9.03
C ALA A 228 -8.55 11.24 9.36
N LEU A 229 -9.51 10.37 9.68
CA LEU A 229 -9.30 8.93 9.78
C LEU A 229 -9.93 8.28 8.56
N ILE A 230 -9.13 7.54 7.78
CA ILE A 230 -9.57 6.85 6.57
C ILE A 230 -9.43 5.35 6.79
N HIS A 231 -10.56 4.68 7.01
CA HIS A 231 -10.66 3.23 7.19
C HIS A 231 -10.79 2.52 5.85
N SER A 232 -10.14 1.37 5.70
CA SER A 232 -10.17 0.53 4.48
C SER A 232 -9.90 1.33 3.20
N GLY A 233 -9.01 2.31 3.26
CA GLY A 233 -8.74 3.20 2.12
C GLY A 233 -8.40 2.42 0.85
N THR A 234 -8.92 2.88 -0.28
CA THR A 234 -8.85 2.27 -1.62
C THR A 234 -9.72 1.01 -1.82
N ASN A 235 -10.42 0.54 -0.80
CA ASN A 235 -11.35 -0.58 -0.92
C ASN A 235 -12.80 -0.07 -1.00
N PRO A 236 -13.75 -0.89 -1.50
CA PRO A 236 -15.15 -0.49 -1.64
C PRO A 236 -15.84 -0.10 -0.33
N ASP A 237 -15.35 -0.58 0.80
CA ASP A 237 -15.84 -0.29 2.15
C ASP A 237 -15.10 0.88 2.83
N GLN A 238 -14.41 1.73 2.05
CA GLN A 238 -13.74 2.91 2.56
C GLN A 238 -14.68 3.82 3.33
N VAL A 239 -14.25 4.23 4.54
CA VAL A 239 -14.95 5.21 5.37
C VAL A 239 -14.00 6.34 5.72
N LEU A 240 -14.43 7.59 5.46
CA LEU A 240 -13.75 8.81 5.88
C LEU A 240 -14.45 9.38 7.11
N LEU A 241 -13.70 9.62 8.18
CA LEU A 241 -14.15 10.27 9.39
C LEU A 241 -13.33 11.53 9.63
N LEU A 242 -13.99 12.67 9.64
CA LEU A 242 -13.39 13.98 9.89
C LEU A 242 -13.66 14.46 11.34
N GLY A 243 -12.67 15.11 11.92
CA GLY A 243 -12.74 15.69 13.25
C GLY A 243 -11.58 16.63 13.53
N THR A 244 -11.33 16.85 14.81
CA THR A 244 -10.17 17.60 15.33
C THR A 244 -9.41 16.73 16.33
N LEU A 245 -8.23 17.15 16.76
CA LEU A 245 -7.51 16.47 17.84
C LEU A 245 -8.37 16.29 19.10
N GLU A 246 -9.21 17.29 19.42
CA GLU A 246 -10.09 17.26 20.61
C GLU A 246 -11.17 16.16 20.50
N ASN A 247 -11.74 15.91 19.30
CA ASN A 247 -12.97 15.12 19.19
C ASN A 247 -12.86 13.81 18.39
N ILE A 248 -11.79 13.59 17.64
CA ILE A 248 -11.69 12.41 16.75
C ILE A 248 -11.72 11.09 17.54
N ALA A 249 -11.11 11.04 18.71
CA ALA A 249 -11.10 9.84 19.55
C ALA A 249 -12.52 9.42 19.95
N ALA A 250 -13.35 10.36 20.41
CA ALA A 250 -14.75 10.10 20.75
C ALA A 250 -15.58 9.62 19.54
N LYS A 251 -15.30 10.17 18.34
CA LYS A 251 -15.98 9.73 17.10
C LYS A 251 -15.62 8.29 16.70
N THR A 252 -14.51 7.76 17.17
CA THR A 252 -14.05 6.38 16.88
C THR A 252 -14.47 5.36 17.94
N GLU A 253 -14.99 5.81 19.06
CA GLU A 253 -15.34 4.95 20.19
C GLU A 253 -16.36 3.88 19.81
N GLY A 254 -16.17 2.66 20.33
CA GLY A 254 -17.05 1.52 20.11
C GLY A 254 -16.99 0.90 18.70
N LYS A 255 -16.21 1.47 17.77
CA LYS A 255 -16.10 0.99 16.39
C LYS A 255 -14.68 0.47 16.07
N LYS A 256 -14.61 -0.49 15.16
CA LYS A 256 -13.33 -1.05 14.69
C LYS A 256 -12.97 -0.44 13.34
N TYR A 257 -12.06 0.51 13.36
CA TYR A 257 -11.52 1.16 12.15
C TYR A 257 -10.11 0.63 11.79
N SER A 258 -9.94 -0.68 11.66
CA SER A 258 -8.65 -1.27 11.30
C SER A 258 -8.81 -2.18 10.08
N PRO A 259 -8.00 -1.99 9.01
CA PRO A 259 -6.89 -1.04 8.88
C PRO A 259 -7.34 0.40 8.63
N ALA A 260 -6.56 1.40 9.10
CA ALA A 260 -6.81 2.80 8.77
C ALA A 260 -5.52 3.62 8.72
N ILE A 261 -5.59 4.72 7.97
CA ILE A 261 -4.60 5.80 7.96
C ILE A 261 -5.24 7.01 8.64
N ILE A 262 -4.45 7.71 9.45
CA ILE A 262 -4.89 8.94 10.10
C ILE A 262 -3.99 10.08 9.63
N VAL A 263 -4.59 11.17 9.18
CA VAL A 263 -3.89 12.40 8.78
C VAL A 263 -4.24 13.48 9.78
N ILE A 264 -3.22 14.11 10.37
CA ILE A 264 -3.35 15.22 11.33
C ILE A 264 -2.66 16.43 10.73
N GLY A 265 -3.35 17.57 10.66
CA GLY A 265 -2.84 18.82 10.12
C GLY A 265 -3.90 19.58 9.33
N GLN A 266 -3.59 20.84 8.96
CA GLN A 266 -4.54 21.70 8.25
C GLN A 266 -5.02 21.11 6.91
N VAL A 267 -4.22 20.29 6.27
CA VAL A 267 -4.58 19.61 5.02
C VAL A 267 -5.69 18.58 5.19
N ALA A 268 -5.90 18.07 6.40
CA ALA A 268 -6.94 17.06 6.65
C ALA A 268 -8.37 17.58 6.41
N LYS A 269 -8.58 18.92 6.44
CA LYS A 269 -9.86 19.57 6.13
C LYS A 269 -10.33 19.27 4.69
N TYR A 270 -9.42 19.07 3.75
CA TYR A 270 -9.74 18.78 2.36
C TYR A 270 -10.44 17.44 2.13
N GLY A 271 -10.51 16.58 3.13
CA GLY A 271 -11.42 15.44 3.12
C GLY A 271 -12.90 15.84 3.00
N ASP A 272 -13.27 17.05 3.41
CA ASP A 272 -14.52 17.70 2.98
C ASP A 272 -14.23 18.54 1.72
N LEU A 273 -14.79 18.12 0.59
CA LEU A 273 -14.58 18.78 -0.70
C LEU A 273 -15.00 20.26 -0.71
N LYS A 274 -15.88 20.69 0.20
CA LYS A 274 -16.25 22.10 0.33
C LYS A 274 -15.06 22.97 0.75
N SER A 275 -14.13 22.41 1.51
CA SER A 275 -12.93 23.14 1.92
C SER A 275 -12.02 23.56 0.75
N TYR A 276 -12.16 22.92 -0.42
CA TYR A 276 -11.47 23.36 -1.64
C TYR A 276 -12.04 24.66 -2.20
N LEU A 277 -13.32 24.94 -1.99
CA LEU A 277 -13.97 26.16 -2.48
C LEU A 277 -13.64 27.37 -1.57
N GLU A 278 -13.39 27.14 -0.30
CA GLU A 278 -13.06 28.19 0.68
C GLU A 278 -11.61 28.67 0.55
N SER A 279 -10.73 27.88 -0.05
CA SER A 279 -9.32 28.21 -0.21
C SER A 279 -8.99 29.05 -1.47
N ASP A 280 -9.89 29.12 -2.45
CA ASP A 280 -9.64 29.82 -3.71
C ASP A 280 -9.69 31.37 -3.59
N ASP A 281 -10.39 31.90 -2.59
CA ASP A 281 -10.45 33.34 -2.36
C ASP A 281 -9.11 33.97 -1.89
N GLU A 282 -8.20 33.15 -1.32
CA GLU A 282 -6.87 33.63 -0.90
C GLU A 282 -5.80 33.55 -2.02
N LEU A 283 -5.99 32.67 -3.02
CA LEU A 283 -4.98 32.44 -4.07
C LEU A 283 -5.06 33.41 -5.25
N ILE A 284 -6.22 34.08 -5.44
CA ILE A 284 -6.42 35.06 -6.54
C ILE A 284 -5.73 36.38 -6.25
N ASN A 285 -5.37 36.66 -5.01
CA ASN A 285 -4.79 37.96 -4.59
C ASN A 285 -3.28 38.00 -4.39
N THR A 286 -2.52 36.92 -4.71
CA THR A 286 -1.06 36.88 -4.45
C THR A 286 -0.16 36.85 -5.69
N ASP A 287 -0.72 36.93 -6.90
CA ASP A 287 0.06 37.04 -8.16
C ASP A 287 -0.20 38.40 -8.87
N VAL A 288 0.03 39.50 -8.18
CA VAL A 288 0.20 40.83 -8.79
C VAL A 288 1.54 41.42 -8.36
#